data_c2ae637f567305b336f6947a0096bcc8
#
_entry.id   c2ae637f567305b336f6947a0096bcc8
#
_cell.length_a   1.000
_cell.length_b   1.000
_cell.length_c   1.000
_cell.angle_alpha   90.00
_cell.angle_beta   90.00
_cell.angle_gamma   90.00
#
_symmetry.space_group_name_H-M   'P 1'
#
loop_
_entity.id
_entity.type
_entity.pdbx_description
1 polymer ?
#
loop_
_entity_poly.entity_id
_entity_poly.type
_entity_poly.pdbx_seq_one_letter_code
_entity_poly.pdbx_strand_id
1 'polypeptide(L)'
;MKKVIAVFFILLVLAGVVFYFGWTQFKVGAGECGVLISKTSGVNREPVLPGKFSWHWECLLPTNAVLRVFSLKPRSVTKTVSGSLPSADVYSTAFQSAPDFSYRFDFICTARVTPENIIALVRNGIVTDAESLDAYLDSSCTALAGKAAAYILIKSSGNTDFQPETVTSEELLEGLRASVDYPNIVFDNFAVLSSKLPDRTLYNSARDAYIEAQHIRQVRTEARNRDLSELLKTYPELQNSFSDAAKSGR
;
A
#
# COMPACT_ATOMS: atom_id res chain seq x y z
N MET A 1 37.43 -57.37 -22.88
CA MET A 1 36.20 -57.29 -22.06
C MET A 1 36.37 -56.36 -20.83
N LYS A 2 37.35 -56.54 -19.93
CA LYS A 2 37.53 -55.74 -18.70
C LYS A 2 37.64 -54.23 -18.97
N LYS A 3 38.38 -53.78 -20.02
CA LYS A 3 38.52 -52.36 -20.39
C LYS A 3 37.20 -51.73 -20.89
N VAL A 4 36.36 -52.46 -21.62
CA VAL A 4 35.05 -51.99 -22.11
C VAL A 4 34.07 -51.83 -20.96
N ILE A 5 34.09 -52.76 -19.99
CA ILE A 5 33.25 -52.67 -18.80
C ILE A 5 33.66 -51.46 -17.95
N ALA A 6 34.97 -51.21 -17.78
CA ALA A 6 35.46 -50.04 -17.05
C ALA A 6 35.04 -48.72 -17.70
N VAL A 7 35.14 -48.60 -19.04
CA VAL A 7 34.70 -47.43 -19.78
C VAL A 7 33.18 -47.22 -19.63
N PHE A 8 32.40 -48.31 -19.72
CA PHE A 8 30.94 -48.23 -19.52
C PHE A 8 30.59 -47.75 -18.11
N PHE A 9 31.28 -48.24 -17.08
CA PHE A 9 31.06 -47.76 -15.71
C PHE A 9 31.40 -46.30 -15.52
N ILE A 10 32.51 -45.82 -16.10
CA ILE A 10 32.87 -44.39 -16.08
C ILE A 10 31.81 -43.53 -16.75
N LEU A 11 31.31 -43.95 -17.93
CA LEU A 11 30.24 -43.23 -18.63
C LEU A 11 28.93 -43.21 -17.83
N LEU A 12 28.59 -44.29 -17.14
CA LEU A 12 27.40 -44.36 -16.29
C LEU A 12 27.53 -43.45 -15.09
N VAL A 13 28.68 -43.38 -14.44
CA VAL A 13 28.95 -42.45 -13.34
C VAL A 13 28.86 -40.99 -13.85
N LEU A 14 29.47 -40.69 -15.01
CA LEU A 14 29.42 -39.36 -15.61
C LEU A 14 27.98 -38.97 -15.93
N ALA A 15 27.19 -39.88 -16.51
CA ALA A 15 25.77 -39.65 -16.80
C ALA A 15 24.96 -39.37 -15.51
N GLY A 16 25.24 -40.12 -14.43
CA GLY A 16 24.63 -39.91 -13.12
C GLY A 16 24.96 -38.54 -12.53
N VAL A 17 26.21 -38.09 -12.65
CA VAL A 17 26.64 -36.75 -12.21
C VAL A 17 25.93 -35.65 -13.00
N VAL A 18 25.90 -35.75 -14.34
CA VAL A 18 25.20 -34.83 -15.22
C VAL A 18 23.72 -34.76 -14.88
N PHE A 19 23.09 -35.92 -14.67
CA PHE A 19 21.68 -35.99 -14.29
C PHE A 19 21.42 -35.29 -12.95
N TYR A 20 22.25 -35.57 -11.94
CA TYR A 20 22.13 -35.02 -10.59
C TYR A 20 22.25 -33.48 -10.59
N PHE A 21 23.25 -32.91 -11.27
CA PHE A 21 23.44 -31.46 -11.32
C PHE A 21 22.33 -30.73 -12.11
N GLY A 22 21.78 -31.36 -13.14
CA GLY A 22 20.68 -30.78 -13.93
C GLY A 22 19.32 -30.90 -13.24
N TRP A 23 19.19 -31.78 -12.24
CA TRP A 23 17.92 -32.02 -11.57
C TRP A 23 17.66 -30.97 -10.48
N THR A 24 16.75 -30.03 -10.78
CA THR A 24 16.49 -28.85 -9.92
C THR A 24 15.34 -29.04 -8.93
N GLN A 25 14.40 -29.92 -9.21
CA GLN A 25 13.21 -30.17 -8.42
C GLN A 25 13.48 -30.46 -6.94
N PHE A 26 14.50 -31.26 -6.61
CA PHE A 26 14.80 -31.65 -5.23
C PHE A 26 15.26 -30.50 -4.33
N LYS A 27 15.52 -29.29 -4.92
CA LYS A 27 15.91 -28.08 -4.21
C LYS A 27 14.70 -27.26 -3.76
N VAL A 28 13.49 -27.65 -4.16
CA VAL A 28 12.25 -26.90 -3.89
C VAL A 28 11.38 -27.74 -2.95
N GLY A 29 11.06 -27.17 -1.79
CA GLY A 29 10.24 -27.80 -0.76
C GLY A 29 8.73 -27.72 -1.04
N ALA A 30 7.95 -28.43 -0.23
CA ALA A 30 6.49 -28.35 -0.29
C ALA A 30 5.99 -26.93 0.05
N GLY A 31 5.13 -26.37 -0.78
CA GLY A 31 4.62 -24.99 -0.62
C GLY A 31 5.60 -23.90 -1.07
N GLU A 32 6.62 -24.29 -1.85
CA GLU A 32 7.58 -23.37 -2.45
C GLU A 32 7.54 -23.47 -3.99
N CYS A 33 8.10 -22.47 -4.62
CA CYS A 33 8.29 -22.38 -6.07
C CYS A 33 9.72 -21.94 -6.37
N GLY A 34 10.40 -22.65 -7.26
CA GLY A 34 11.71 -22.28 -7.77
C GLY A 34 11.60 -21.51 -9.09
N VAL A 35 12.34 -20.43 -9.21
CA VAL A 35 12.55 -19.70 -10.47
C VAL A 35 14.01 -19.85 -10.88
N LEU A 36 14.25 -20.48 -12.02
CA LEU A 36 15.59 -20.63 -12.57
C LEU A 36 15.96 -19.38 -13.37
N ILE A 37 17.07 -18.77 -12.99
CA ILE A 37 17.64 -17.59 -13.66
C ILE A 37 19.00 -18.00 -14.22
N SER A 38 19.19 -17.89 -15.52
CA SER A 38 20.43 -18.23 -16.21
C SER A 38 21.00 -17.03 -16.93
N LYS A 39 22.33 -16.93 -16.97
CA LYS A 39 23.03 -15.87 -17.71
C LYS A 39 22.84 -16.02 -19.22
N THR A 40 22.62 -17.24 -19.68
CA THR A 40 22.47 -17.56 -21.11
C THR A 40 21.04 -17.44 -21.61
N SER A 41 20.06 -17.87 -20.81
CA SER A 41 18.64 -17.96 -21.21
C SER A 41 17.72 -16.95 -20.48
N GLY A 42 18.27 -16.20 -19.51
CA GLY A 42 17.50 -15.30 -18.66
C GLY A 42 16.61 -16.04 -17.64
N VAL A 43 15.44 -15.50 -17.36
CA VAL A 43 14.46 -16.07 -16.43
C VAL A 43 13.67 -17.16 -17.15
N ASN A 44 13.67 -18.39 -16.62
CA ASN A 44 12.89 -19.50 -17.17
C ASN A 44 11.39 -19.18 -17.12
N ARG A 45 10.65 -19.63 -18.14
CA ARG A 45 9.20 -19.43 -18.23
C ARG A 45 8.39 -20.38 -17.40
N GLU A 46 8.96 -21.54 -17.08
CA GLU A 46 8.29 -22.56 -16.27
C GLU A 46 8.81 -22.55 -14.84
N PRO A 47 7.90 -22.55 -13.82
CA PRO A 47 8.29 -22.66 -12.43
C PRO A 47 8.75 -24.08 -12.11
N VAL A 48 9.78 -24.19 -11.28
CA VAL A 48 10.20 -25.46 -10.71
C VAL A 48 9.31 -25.72 -9.49
N LEU A 49 8.46 -26.75 -9.59
CA LEU A 49 7.51 -27.10 -8.53
C LEU A 49 7.91 -28.43 -7.86
N PRO A 50 7.63 -28.61 -6.56
CA PRO A 50 7.80 -29.89 -5.89
C PRO A 50 6.91 -30.94 -6.55
N GLY A 51 7.41 -32.17 -6.68
CA GLY A 51 6.68 -33.29 -7.30
C GLY A 51 6.65 -33.29 -8.84
N LYS A 52 7.04 -32.23 -9.52
CA LYS A 52 7.15 -32.18 -10.98
C LYS A 52 8.62 -32.28 -11.39
N PHE A 53 8.97 -33.32 -12.15
CA PHE A 53 10.34 -33.50 -12.66
C PHE A 53 10.75 -32.26 -13.48
N SER A 54 11.90 -31.69 -13.13
CA SER A 54 12.48 -30.54 -13.80
C SER A 54 13.98 -30.69 -13.90
N TRP A 55 14.47 -30.78 -15.14
CA TRP A 55 15.88 -30.93 -15.43
C TRP A 55 16.34 -29.85 -16.39
N HIS A 56 17.42 -29.14 -16.04
CA HIS A 56 17.91 -27.96 -16.76
C HIS A 56 19.40 -28.09 -17.03
N TRP A 57 19.78 -28.09 -18.30
CA TRP A 57 21.18 -28.20 -18.73
C TRP A 57 22.01 -26.97 -18.32
N GLU A 58 21.36 -25.78 -18.14
CA GLU A 58 22.01 -24.54 -17.70
C GLU A 58 22.69 -24.69 -16.35
N CYS A 59 22.22 -25.62 -15.51
CA CYS A 59 22.81 -25.94 -14.20
C CYS A 59 24.12 -26.70 -14.30
N LEU A 60 24.45 -27.30 -15.46
CA LEU A 60 25.71 -27.98 -15.70
C LEU A 60 26.89 -27.01 -15.89
N LEU A 61 26.61 -25.80 -16.33
CA LEU A 61 27.62 -24.77 -16.51
C LEU A 61 27.88 -24.07 -15.17
N PRO A 62 29.13 -24.09 -14.66
CA PRO A 62 29.45 -23.40 -13.39
C PRO A 62 29.06 -21.92 -13.42
N THR A 63 28.42 -21.46 -12.36
CA THR A 63 28.00 -20.05 -12.19
C THR A 63 27.04 -19.49 -13.25
N ASN A 64 26.51 -20.33 -14.15
CA ASN A 64 25.61 -19.89 -15.21
C ASN A 64 24.16 -19.73 -14.73
N ALA A 65 23.68 -20.64 -13.87
CA ALA A 65 22.30 -20.66 -13.44
C ALA A 65 22.17 -20.63 -11.91
N VAL A 66 21.16 -19.90 -11.44
CA VAL A 66 20.79 -19.80 -10.03
C VAL A 66 19.32 -20.14 -9.90
N LEU A 67 18.98 -21.05 -9.01
CA LEU A 67 17.60 -21.34 -8.63
C LEU A 67 17.24 -20.45 -7.43
N ARG A 68 16.29 -19.55 -7.60
CA ARG A 68 15.70 -18.75 -6.53
C ARG A 68 14.43 -19.43 -6.06
N VAL A 69 14.32 -19.64 -4.74
CA VAL A 69 13.17 -20.31 -4.14
C VAL A 69 12.31 -19.29 -3.42
N PHE A 70 11.00 -19.33 -3.68
CA PHE A 70 9.99 -18.43 -3.14
C PHE A 70 8.91 -19.22 -2.41
N SER A 71 8.41 -18.71 -1.30
CA SER A 71 7.28 -19.29 -0.59
C SER A 71 5.96 -18.97 -1.28
N LEU A 72 5.11 -19.98 -1.48
CA LEU A 72 3.75 -19.85 -1.97
C LEU A 72 2.72 -19.75 -0.85
N LYS A 73 3.17 -19.84 0.41
CA LYS A 73 2.29 -19.80 1.57
C LYS A 73 1.64 -18.43 1.68
N PRO A 74 0.33 -18.36 1.99
CA PRO A 74 -0.33 -17.10 2.29
C PRO A 74 0.37 -16.39 3.45
N ARG A 75 0.64 -15.10 3.29
CA ARG A 75 1.18 -14.23 4.32
C ARG A 75 0.09 -13.34 4.87
N SER A 76 -0.12 -13.41 6.18
CA SER A 76 -1.09 -12.57 6.88
C SER A 76 -0.37 -11.46 7.62
N VAL A 77 -0.81 -10.23 7.41
CA VAL A 77 -0.27 -9.03 8.05
C VAL A 77 -1.40 -8.14 8.55
N THR A 78 -1.17 -7.50 9.69
CA THR A 78 -2.09 -6.48 10.21
C THR A 78 -1.56 -5.10 9.87
N LYS A 79 -2.43 -4.22 9.34
CA LYS A 79 -2.09 -2.85 8.97
C LYS A 79 -3.03 -1.87 9.66
N THR A 80 -2.44 -0.89 10.34
CA THR A 80 -3.18 0.20 10.97
C THR A 80 -3.10 1.44 10.09
N VAL A 81 -4.25 2.03 9.78
CA VAL A 81 -4.36 3.31 9.10
C VAL A 81 -5.08 4.29 10.02
N SER A 82 -4.43 5.38 10.34
CA SER A 82 -4.99 6.43 11.19
C SER A 82 -4.75 7.81 10.61
N GLY A 83 -5.63 8.74 10.95
CA GLY A 83 -5.53 10.13 10.51
C GLY A 83 -6.65 10.96 11.11
N SER A 84 -6.81 12.17 10.62
CA SER A 84 -7.92 13.07 10.96
C SER A 84 -8.64 13.52 9.70
N LEU A 85 -9.89 13.97 9.86
CA LEU A 85 -10.63 14.58 8.74
C LEU A 85 -9.95 15.90 8.32
N PRO A 86 -10.11 16.32 7.05
CA PRO A 86 -9.50 17.54 6.54
C PRO A 86 -9.85 18.75 7.40
N SER A 87 -8.84 19.55 7.79
CA SER A 87 -9.00 20.73 8.66
C SER A 87 -9.69 20.45 10.01
N ALA A 88 -9.62 19.24 10.52
CA ALA A 88 -10.24 18.84 11.79
C ALA A 88 -9.82 19.76 12.95
N ASP A 89 -8.52 20.06 13.06
CA ASP A 89 -7.95 20.92 14.11
C ASP A 89 -8.53 22.35 14.05
N VAL A 90 -8.79 22.86 12.84
CA VAL A 90 -9.35 24.19 12.64
C VAL A 90 -10.82 24.22 13.04
N TYR A 91 -11.59 23.21 12.61
CA TYR A 91 -13.02 23.17 12.89
C TYR A 91 -13.33 22.80 14.34
N SER A 92 -12.49 22.03 15.01
CA SER A 92 -12.63 21.70 16.43
C SER A 92 -12.62 22.96 17.32
N THR A 93 -11.94 24.03 16.89
CA THR A 93 -11.92 25.30 17.62
C THR A 93 -13.28 26.03 17.65
N ALA A 94 -14.23 25.65 16.80
CA ALA A 94 -15.59 26.19 16.84
C ALA A 94 -16.38 25.72 18.08
N PHE A 95 -15.92 24.67 18.76
CA PHE A 95 -16.54 24.14 19.96
C PHE A 95 -15.60 24.21 21.16
N GLN A 96 -16.14 24.55 22.33
CA GLN A 96 -15.36 24.59 23.59
C GLN A 96 -14.82 23.21 24.01
N SER A 97 -15.49 22.13 23.61
CA SER A 97 -15.13 20.75 23.94
C SER A 97 -14.04 20.16 23.06
N ALA A 98 -13.58 20.89 22.02
CA ALA A 98 -12.58 20.42 21.07
C ALA A 98 -12.79 18.96 20.64
N PRO A 99 -13.85 18.64 19.88
CA PRO A 99 -14.20 17.28 19.52
C PRO A 99 -13.10 16.60 18.71
N ASP A 100 -12.93 15.30 18.91
CA ASP A 100 -11.95 14.48 18.19
C ASP A 100 -12.52 13.98 16.86
N PHE A 101 -11.96 14.46 15.75
CA PHE A 101 -12.32 14.04 14.39
C PHE A 101 -11.29 13.09 13.78
N SER A 102 -10.54 12.38 14.61
CA SER A 102 -9.61 11.35 14.17
C SER A 102 -10.33 10.06 13.79
N TYR A 103 -9.73 9.32 12.86
CA TYR A 103 -10.14 7.98 12.48
C TYR A 103 -8.98 7.00 12.66
N ARG A 104 -9.32 5.74 12.90
CA ARG A 104 -8.38 4.63 12.95
C ARG A 104 -9.05 3.37 12.44
N PHE A 105 -8.33 2.64 11.60
CA PHE A 105 -8.73 1.34 11.09
C PHE A 105 -7.59 0.36 11.27
N ASP A 106 -7.90 -0.81 11.78
CA ASP A 106 -6.99 -1.94 11.82
C ASP A 106 -7.51 -2.99 10.83
N PHE A 107 -6.70 -3.30 9.80
CA PHE A 107 -7.02 -4.26 8.75
C PHE A 107 -6.18 -5.51 8.91
N ILE A 108 -6.75 -6.66 8.62
CA ILE A 108 -6.01 -7.89 8.35
C ILE A 108 -5.98 -8.13 6.85
N CYS A 109 -4.80 -8.37 6.32
CA CYS A 109 -4.57 -8.67 4.90
C CYS A 109 -3.83 -9.99 4.79
N THR A 110 -4.43 -10.97 4.10
CA THR A 110 -3.79 -12.24 3.77
C THR A 110 -3.63 -12.32 2.27
N ALA A 111 -2.39 -12.37 1.82
CA ALA A 111 -2.05 -12.34 0.41
C ALA A 111 -1.00 -13.39 0.07
N ARG A 112 -1.04 -13.88 -1.17
CA ARG A 112 -0.06 -14.79 -1.76
C ARG A 112 0.14 -14.50 -3.24
N VAL A 113 1.17 -15.11 -3.81
CA VAL A 113 1.45 -15.03 -5.24
C VAL A 113 1.41 -16.42 -5.84
N THR A 114 0.89 -16.55 -7.06
CA THR A 114 0.90 -17.82 -7.80
C THR A 114 2.27 -18.07 -8.46
N PRO A 115 2.64 -19.31 -8.76
CA PRO A 115 3.92 -19.61 -9.39
C PRO A 115 4.15 -18.83 -10.71
N GLU A 116 3.11 -18.68 -11.51
CA GLU A 116 3.14 -17.97 -12.78
C GLU A 116 3.43 -16.47 -12.59
N ASN A 117 2.79 -15.87 -11.59
CA ASN A 117 2.95 -14.47 -11.25
C ASN A 117 4.34 -14.18 -10.65
N ILE A 118 4.91 -15.11 -9.87
CA ILE A 118 6.29 -14.99 -9.39
C ILE A 118 7.27 -14.88 -10.57
N ILE A 119 7.11 -15.69 -11.60
CA ILE A 119 7.96 -15.60 -12.81
C ILE A 119 7.83 -14.21 -13.45
N ALA A 120 6.60 -13.70 -13.57
CA ALA A 120 6.37 -12.36 -14.13
C ALA A 120 7.04 -11.26 -13.28
N LEU A 121 6.92 -11.33 -11.96
CA LEU A 121 7.54 -10.38 -11.03
C LEU A 121 9.08 -10.41 -11.10
N VAL A 122 9.67 -11.61 -11.16
CA VAL A 122 11.13 -11.78 -11.28
C VAL A 122 11.62 -11.28 -12.64
N ARG A 123 10.89 -11.59 -13.72
CA ARG A 123 11.25 -11.13 -15.08
C ARG A 123 11.22 -9.61 -15.20
N ASN A 124 10.25 -8.97 -14.55
CA ASN A 124 10.10 -7.51 -14.56
C ASN A 124 11.06 -6.83 -13.55
N GLY A 125 11.87 -7.60 -12.81
CA GLY A 125 12.80 -7.07 -11.82
C GLY A 125 12.16 -6.48 -10.57
N ILE A 126 10.87 -6.75 -10.35
CA ILE A 126 10.12 -6.26 -9.16
C ILE A 126 10.54 -7.06 -7.92
N VAL A 127 10.78 -8.36 -8.11
CA VAL A 127 11.18 -9.30 -7.04
C VAL A 127 12.44 -10.01 -7.49
N THR A 128 13.43 -10.09 -6.58
CA THR A 128 14.72 -10.76 -6.84
C THR A 128 14.95 -11.99 -5.97
N ASP A 129 14.37 -12.00 -4.78
CA ASP A 129 14.53 -13.03 -3.76
C ASP A 129 13.29 -13.12 -2.84
N ALA A 130 13.32 -14.00 -1.86
CA ALA A 130 12.21 -14.23 -0.94
C ALA A 130 11.92 -12.98 -0.09
N GLU A 131 12.95 -12.23 0.32
CA GLU A 131 12.80 -11.03 1.13
C GLU A 131 12.12 -9.90 0.33
N SER A 132 12.53 -9.70 -0.92
CA SER A 132 11.88 -8.72 -1.81
C SER A 132 10.43 -9.08 -2.15
N LEU A 133 10.10 -10.39 -2.23
CA LEU A 133 8.71 -10.84 -2.37
C LEU A 133 7.89 -10.48 -1.13
N ASP A 134 8.44 -10.72 0.05
CA ASP A 134 7.79 -10.38 1.31
C ASP A 134 7.55 -8.86 1.44
N ALA A 135 8.55 -8.05 1.07
CA ALA A 135 8.43 -6.60 1.04
C ALA A 135 7.39 -6.12 0.01
N TYR A 136 7.33 -6.76 -1.16
CA TYR A 136 6.33 -6.46 -2.19
C TYR A 136 4.90 -6.75 -1.70
N LEU A 137 4.67 -7.91 -1.07
CA LEU A 137 3.37 -8.25 -0.48
C LEU A 137 2.98 -7.28 0.64
N ASP A 138 3.93 -6.95 1.52
CA ASP A 138 3.71 -6.04 2.65
C ASP A 138 3.35 -4.62 2.18
N SER A 139 4.07 -4.10 1.19
CA SER A 139 3.81 -2.78 0.60
C SER A 139 2.45 -2.73 -0.10
N SER A 140 2.09 -3.81 -0.81
CA SER A 140 0.80 -3.92 -1.49
C SER A 140 -0.36 -3.97 -0.50
N CYS A 141 -0.22 -4.73 0.60
CA CYS A 141 -1.20 -4.73 1.69
C CYS A 141 -1.33 -3.36 2.35
N THR A 142 -0.23 -2.63 2.52
CA THR A 142 -0.24 -1.28 3.08
C THR A 142 -0.98 -0.29 2.16
N ALA A 143 -0.70 -0.35 0.87
CA ALA A 143 -1.38 0.49 -0.12
C ALA A 143 -2.88 0.17 -0.22
N LEU A 144 -3.24 -1.13 -0.18
CA LEU A 144 -4.63 -1.57 -0.17
C LEU A 144 -5.37 -1.09 1.08
N ALA A 145 -4.74 -1.17 2.27
CA ALA A 145 -5.30 -0.67 3.52
C ALA A 145 -5.57 0.84 3.47
N GLY A 146 -4.66 1.62 2.88
CA GLY A 146 -4.87 3.06 2.66
C GLY A 146 -6.07 3.36 1.75
N LYS A 147 -6.22 2.62 0.65
CA LYS A 147 -7.40 2.73 -0.24
C LYS A 147 -8.68 2.31 0.48
N ALA A 148 -8.63 1.25 1.28
CA ALA A 148 -9.77 0.77 2.06
C ALA A 148 -10.24 1.80 3.09
N ALA A 149 -9.32 2.44 3.80
CA ALA A 149 -9.65 3.51 4.74
C ALA A 149 -10.37 4.68 4.04
N ALA A 150 -9.87 5.11 2.87
CA ALA A 150 -10.53 6.15 2.07
C ALA A 150 -11.92 5.72 1.59
N TYR A 151 -12.07 4.49 1.11
CA TYR A 151 -13.34 3.92 0.67
C TYR A 151 -14.37 3.89 1.81
N ILE A 152 -13.97 3.39 2.99
CA ILE A 152 -14.81 3.32 4.18
C ILE A 152 -15.23 4.72 4.63
N LEU A 153 -14.31 5.70 4.65
CA LEU A 153 -14.60 7.08 5.00
C LEU A 153 -15.62 7.72 4.04
N ILE A 154 -15.55 7.44 2.75
CA ILE A 154 -16.53 7.91 1.77
C ILE A 154 -17.88 7.24 2.00
N LYS A 155 -17.91 5.92 2.17
CA LYS A 155 -19.14 5.15 2.39
C LYS A 155 -19.84 5.53 3.69
N SER A 156 -19.08 5.79 4.77
CA SER A 156 -19.62 6.26 6.06
C SER A 156 -20.15 7.69 6.02
N SER A 157 -19.75 8.51 5.05
CA SER A 157 -20.27 9.87 4.92
C SER A 157 -21.72 9.93 4.44
N GLY A 158 -22.20 8.91 3.77
CA GLY A 158 -23.58 8.80 3.29
C GLY A 158 -24.51 7.97 4.18
N ASN A 159 -23.96 7.26 5.18
CA ASN A 159 -24.73 6.39 6.06
C ASN A 159 -24.14 6.40 7.48
N THR A 160 -24.85 7.01 8.42
CA THR A 160 -24.44 7.11 9.84
C THR A 160 -24.41 5.77 10.57
N ASP A 161 -25.21 4.80 10.11
CA ASP A 161 -25.32 3.47 10.72
C ASP A 161 -24.34 2.45 10.09
N PHE A 162 -23.47 2.91 9.19
CA PHE A 162 -22.49 2.06 8.53
C PHE A 162 -21.43 1.56 9.51
N GLN A 163 -21.34 0.24 9.65
CA GLN A 163 -20.34 -0.44 10.48
C GLN A 163 -19.30 -1.12 9.58
N PRO A 164 -18.06 -0.62 9.52
CA PRO A 164 -17.01 -1.16 8.65
C PRO A 164 -16.70 -2.63 8.89
N GLU A 165 -16.85 -3.11 10.14
CA GLU A 165 -16.56 -4.49 10.54
C GLU A 165 -17.56 -5.50 9.95
N THR A 166 -18.72 -5.06 9.50
CA THR A 166 -19.75 -5.93 8.89
C THR A 166 -19.53 -6.16 7.39
N VAL A 167 -18.62 -5.40 6.77
CA VAL A 167 -18.32 -5.50 5.35
C VAL A 167 -17.53 -6.77 5.08
N THR A 168 -17.98 -7.59 4.15
CA THR A 168 -17.28 -8.83 3.80
C THR A 168 -15.97 -8.57 3.07
N SER A 169 -15.03 -9.53 3.15
CA SER A 169 -13.77 -9.47 2.42
C SER A 169 -13.98 -9.31 0.91
N GLU A 170 -14.96 -10.03 0.34
CA GLU A 170 -15.28 -9.97 -1.08
C GLU A 170 -15.77 -8.58 -1.49
N GLU A 171 -16.71 -8.01 -0.74
CA GLU A 171 -17.22 -6.66 -1.00
C GLU A 171 -16.12 -5.60 -0.93
N LEU A 172 -15.22 -5.70 0.04
CA LEU A 172 -14.08 -4.80 0.15
C LEU A 172 -13.13 -4.94 -1.05
N LEU A 173 -12.71 -6.16 -1.38
CA LEU A 173 -11.77 -6.41 -2.47
C LEU A 173 -12.34 -6.00 -3.83
N GLU A 174 -13.63 -6.23 -4.05
CA GLU A 174 -14.32 -5.82 -5.28
C GLU A 174 -14.49 -4.31 -5.33
N GLY A 175 -14.95 -3.68 -4.26
CA GLY A 175 -15.11 -2.23 -4.16
C GLY A 175 -13.78 -1.47 -4.33
N LEU A 176 -12.67 -2.07 -3.91
CA LEU A 176 -11.31 -1.53 -4.07
C LEU A 176 -10.69 -1.88 -5.42
N ARG A 177 -11.34 -2.69 -6.25
CA ARG A 177 -10.81 -3.21 -7.52
C ARG A 177 -9.43 -3.87 -7.35
N ALA A 178 -9.24 -4.60 -6.26
CA ALA A 178 -7.94 -5.15 -5.86
C ALA A 178 -7.34 -6.08 -6.94
N SER A 179 -8.15 -6.89 -7.61
CA SER A 179 -7.72 -7.77 -8.71
C SER A 179 -7.24 -7.03 -9.95
N VAL A 180 -7.73 -5.81 -10.21
CA VAL A 180 -7.33 -4.97 -11.35
C VAL A 180 -6.05 -4.21 -11.04
N ASP A 181 -5.96 -3.63 -9.85
CA ASP A 181 -4.81 -2.81 -9.44
C ASP A 181 -3.58 -3.66 -9.05
N TYR A 182 -3.82 -4.90 -8.59
CA TYR A 182 -2.79 -5.85 -8.15
C TYR A 182 -2.94 -7.22 -8.84
N PRO A 183 -2.78 -7.30 -10.18
CA PRO A 183 -3.06 -8.52 -10.95
C PRO A 183 -2.14 -9.70 -10.61
N ASN A 184 -0.97 -9.42 -10.03
CA ASN A 184 0.01 -10.44 -9.66
C ASN A 184 -0.17 -10.99 -8.25
N ILE A 185 -1.13 -10.46 -7.47
CA ILE A 185 -1.37 -10.85 -6.07
C ILE A 185 -2.76 -11.45 -5.96
N VAL A 186 -2.84 -12.54 -5.22
CA VAL A 186 -4.11 -13.14 -4.79
C VAL A 186 -4.33 -12.74 -3.33
N PHE A 187 -5.37 -11.97 -3.07
CA PHE A 187 -5.81 -11.65 -1.71
C PHE A 187 -6.81 -12.72 -1.26
N ASP A 188 -6.38 -13.58 -0.34
CA ASP A 188 -7.23 -14.64 0.21
C ASP A 188 -8.19 -14.11 1.27
N ASN A 189 -7.80 -13.07 2.00
CA ASN A 189 -8.64 -12.39 2.99
C ASN A 189 -8.22 -10.93 3.17
N PHE A 190 -9.20 -10.03 3.21
CA PHE A 190 -8.98 -8.63 3.56
C PHE A 190 -10.18 -8.12 4.37
N ALA A 191 -10.00 -7.89 5.66
CA ALA A 191 -11.10 -7.53 6.56
C ALA A 191 -10.71 -6.42 7.54
N VAL A 192 -11.72 -5.69 8.01
CA VAL A 192 -11.59 -4.71 9.10
C VAL A 192 -11.66 -5.45 10.43
N LEU A 193 -10.61 -5.35 11.24
CA LEU A 193 -10.57 -5.92 12.59
C LEU A 193 -11.20 -4.99 13.63
N SER A 194 -10.89 -3.70 13.51
CA SER A 194 -11.45 -2.66 14.37
C SER A 194 -11.52 -1.35 13.60
N SER A 195 -12.51 -0.54 13.94
CA SER A 195 -12.63 0.80 13.36
C SER A 195 -12.97 1.83 14.44
N LYS A 196 -12.40 3.02 14.27
CA LYS A 196 -12.82 4.25 14.94
C LYS A 196 -13.20 5.23 13.85
N LEU A 197 -14.47 5.60 13.79
CA LEU A 197 -14.99 6.60 12.88
C LEU A 197 -15.25 7.92 13.63
N PRO A 198 -14.95 9.07 13.02
CA PRO A 198 -15.32 10.37 13.57
C PRO A 198 -16.82 10.62 13.37
N ASP A 199 -17.43 11.35 14.30
CA ASP A 199 -18.81 11.82 14.14
C ASP A 199 -18.89 12.84 13.00
N ARG A 200 -19.45 12.41 11.87
CA ARG A 200 -19.59 13.21 10.66
C ARG A 200 -20.62 14.33 10.82
N THR A 201 -21.67 14.10 11.61
CA THR A 201 -22.70 15.13 11.85
C THR A 201 -22.11 16.28 12.64
N LEU A 202 -21.37 15.95 13.71
CA LEU A 202 -20.67 16.93 14.52
C LEU A 202 -19.58 17.67 13.70
N TYR A 203 -18.82 16.94 12.85
CA TYR A 203 -17.81 17.54 11.98
C TYR A 203 -18.43 18.56 11.00
N ASN A 204 -19.54 18.20 10.35
CA ASN A 204 -20.22 19.10 9.42
C ASN A 204 -20.73 20.34 10.14
N SER A 205 -21.34 20.18 11.33
CA SER A 205 -21.80 21.30 12.16
C SER A 205 -20.63 22.21 12.59
N ALA A 206 -19.47 21.64 12.92
CA ALA A 206 -18.27 22.38 13.27
C ALA A 206 -17.74 23.20 12.09
N ARG A 207 -17.68 22.58 10.91
CA ARG A 207 -17.28 23.25 9.67
C ARG A 207 -18.20 24.42 9.35
N ASP A 208 -19.51 24.20 9.40
CA ASP A 208 -20.50 25.22 9.05
C ASP A 208 -20.47 26.39 10.05
N ALA A 209 -20.34 26.10 11.36
CA ALA A 209 -20.15 27.13 12.38
C ALA A 209 -18.85 27.94 12.18
N TYR A 210 -17.77 27.28 11.79
CA TYR A 210 -16.51 27.96 11.48
C TYR A 210 -16.64 28.88 10.27
N ILE A 211 -17.26 28.41 9.18
CA ILE A 211 -17.49 29.22 7.96
C ILE A 211 -18.34 30.44 8.28
N GLU A 212 -19.41 30.28 9.04
CA GLU A 212 -20.27 31.37 9.47
C GLU A 212 -19.51 32.41 10.31
N ALA A 213 -18.69 31.94 11.27
CA ALA A 213 -17.86 32.84 12.07
C ALA A 213 -16.86 33.64 11.20
N GLN A 214 -16.28 33.03 10.17
CA GLN A 214 -15.39 33.71 9.23
C GLN A 214 -16.14 34.75 8.41
N HIS A 215 -17.31 34.40 7.90
CA HIS A 215 -18.16 35.35 7.17
C HIS A 215 -18.52 36.59 8.01
N ILE A 216 -18.95 36.36 9.26
CA ILE A 216 -19.26 37.46 10.19
C ILE A 216 -18.03 38.36 10.43
N ARG A 217 -16.82 37.74 10.58
CA ARG A 217 -15.56 38.52 10.74
C ARG A 217 -15.25 39.36 9.51
N GLN A 218 -15.44 38.83 8.31
CA GLN A 218 -15.23 39.57 7.06
C GLN A 218 -16.18 40.77 6.96
N VAL A 219 -17.48 40.53 7.15
CA VAL A 219 -18.48 41.61 7.11
C VAL A 219 -18.17 42.72 8.10
N ARG A 220 -17.77 42.36 9.34
CA ARG A 220 -17.37 43.37 10.36
C ARG A 220 -16.12 44.15 9.94
N THR A 221 -15.14 43.47 9.33
CA THR A 221 -13.91 44.12 8.86
C THR A 221 -14.20 45.06 7.71
N GLU A 222 -15.04 44.69 6.77
CA GLU A 222 -15.47 45.55 5.65
C GLU A 222 -16.27 46.76 6.14
N ALA A 223 -17.22 46.56 7.08
CA ALA A 223 -17.96 47.63 7.67
C ALA A 223 -17.02 48.64 8.37
N ARG A 224 -16.09 48.14 9.21
CA ARG A 224 -15.11 48.99 9.89
C ARG A 224 -14.21 49.75 8.91
N ASN A 225 -13.76 49.11 7.83
CA ASN A 225 -12.93 49.73 6.82
C ASN A 225 -13.70 50.81 6.05
N ARG A 226 -15.01 50.59 5.82
CA ARG A 226 -15.92 51.58 5.20
C ARG A 226 -16.08 52.79 6.10
N ASP A 227 -16.41 52.58 7.39
CA ASP A 227 -16.56 53.64 8.38
C ASP A 227 -15.27 54.46 8.53
N LEU A 228 -14.10 53.79 8.59
CA LEU A 228 -12.79 54.44 8.60
C LEU A 228 -12.56 55.28 7.35
N SER A 229 -12.94 54.78 6.17
CA SER A 229 -12.79 55.53 4.92
C SER A 229 -13.70 56.75 4.85
N GLU A 230 -14.90 56.70 5.42
CA GLU A 230 -15.80 57.83 5.52
C GLU A 230 -15.30 58.88 6.53
N LEU A 231 -14.77 58.43 7.69
CA LEU A 231 -14.17 59.32 8.68
C LEU A 231 -12.96 60.08 8.10
N LEU A 232 -12.08 59.39 7.37
CA LEU A 232 -10.91 60.00 6.73
C LEU A 232 -11.29 60.98 5.62
N LYS A 233 -12.41 60.77 4.93
CA LYS A 233 -12.94 61.72 3.96
C LYS A 233 -13.52 62.95 4.64
N THR A 234 -14.19 62.79 5.78
CA THR A 234 -14.85 63.87 6.52
C THR A 234 -13.82 64.71 7.30
N TYR A 235 -12.75 64.08 7.80
CA TYR A 235 -11.69 64.71 8.58
C TYR A 235 -10.31 64.43 8.00
N PRO A 236 -9.87 65.13 6.93
CA PRO A 236 -8.60 64.86 6.25
C PRO A 236 -7.35 65.09 7.14
N GLU A 237 -7.47 65.86 8.21
CA GLU A 237 -6.40 66.10 9.19
C GLU A 237 -5.99 64.81 9.93
N LEU A 238 -6.92 63.88 10.12
CA LEU A 238 -6.64 62.56 10.72
C LEU A 238 -5.73 61.71 9.83
N GLN A 239 -5.76 61.88 8.52
CA GLN A 239 -4.94 61.13 7.59
C GLN A 239 -3.44 61.40 7.80
N ASN A 240 -3.09 62.66 8.09
CA ASN A 240 -1.70 63.05 8.38
C ASN A 240 -1.23 62.49 9.72
N SER A 241 -2.06 62.53 10.76
CA SER A 241 -1.72 61.98 12.07
C SER A 241 -1.54 60.48 12.07
N PHE A 242 -2.31 59.70 11.29
CA PHE A 242 -2.13 58.24 11.11
C PHE A 242 -0.85 57.91 10.31
N SER A 243 -0.52 58.74 9.29
CA SER A 243 0.70 58.53 8.51
C SER A 243 1.97 58.80 9.33
N ASP A 244 1.94 59.76 10.23
CA ASP A 244 3.07 60.12 11.10
C ASP A 244 3.25 59.09 12.25
N ALA A 245 2.15 58.57 12.81
CA ALA A 245 2.18 57.48 13.79
C ALA A 245 2.72 56.19 13.18
N ALA A 246 2.40 55.88 11.94
CA ALA A 246 2.93 54.72 11.23
C ALA A 246 4.43 54.83 10.91
N LYS A 247 4.97 56.05 10.75
CA LYS A 247 6.39 56.30 10.53
C LYS A 247 7.22 56.31 11.84
N SER A 248 6.59 56.68 12.96
CA SER A 248 7.27 56.77 14.26
C SER A 248 7.30 55.43 15.03
N GLY A 249 6.57 54.42 14.57
CA GLY A 249 6.50 53.07 15.19
C GLY A 249 7.44 52.04 14.57
N ARG A 250 8.48 52.46 13.84
CA ARG A 250 9.55 51.58 13.35
C ARG A 250 10.84 51.76 14.13
#